data_dea77d21e0f8523ba8ef9c4af636dff9
#
_entry.id   dea77d21e0f8523ba8ef9c4af636dff9
#
_cell.length_a   1.000
_cell.length_b   1.000
_cell.length_c   1.000
_cell.angle_alpha   90.00
_cell.angle_beta   90.00
_cell.angle_gamma   90.00
#
_symmetry.space_group_name_H-M   'P 1'
#
loop_
_entity.id
_entity.type
_entity.pdbx_description
1 polymer ?
#
loop_
_entity_poly.entity_id
_entity_poly.type
_entity_poly.pdbx_seq_one_letter_code
_entity_poly.pdbx_strand_id
1 'polypeptide(L)'
;MHFTVEAQKIVADHLLPGNIAIDATAGNGHDTVFLANTVGPHGKVHAIDIQGQAIERLQQTLSQLDLLERVEVYAADHALIEQVVAPKLSSFVDCAMFNLGYLPHSDKSITTHRASTLRAVEGAYRLLKPGGMMTVLAYVGHPGGRDEAEGVSAWLESHADDLRVDRIQDESNPQSPILWVINKNP
;
A
#
# COMPACT_ATOMS: atom_id res chain seq x y z
N MET A 1 12.90 -0.67 15.39
CA MET A 1 12.88 -0.61 13.91
C MET A 1 11.71 0.26 13.48
N HIS A 2 11.87 1.16 12.51
CA HIS A 2 10.76 1.94 11.93
C HIS A 2 10.32 1.26 10.64
N PHE A 3 9.31 0.40 10.73
CA PHE A 3 8.87 -0.47 9.61
C PHE A 3 8.40 0.30 8.37
N THR A 4 7.75 1.47 8.53
CA THR A 4 7.38 2.33 7.39
C THR A 4 8.61 2.83 6.63
N VAL A 5 9.66 3.25 7.35
CA VAL A 5 10.92 3.69 6.72
C VAL A 5 11.62 2.52 6.02
N GLU A 6 11.55 1.32 6.60
CA GLU A 6 12.13 0.12 5.99
C GLU A 6 11.38 -0.26 4.71
N ALA A 7 10.04 -0.23 4.72
CA ALA A 7 9.23 -0.46 3.53
C ALA A 7 9.58 0.55 2.42
N GLN A 8 9.67 1.85 2.76
CA GLN A 8 10.05 2.88 1.78
C GLN A 8 11.44 2.67 1.19
N LYS A 9 12.44 2.25 1.98
CA LYS A 9 13.78 1.93 1.46
C LYS A 9 13.75 0.78 0.45
N ILE A 10 13.07 -0.32 0.81
CA ILE A 10 12.93 -1.49 -0.07
C ILE A 10 12.23 -1.10 -1.37
N VAL A 11 11.16 -0.30 -1.29
CA VAL A 11 10.45 0.20 -2.47
C VAL A 11 11.34 1.14 -3.31
N ALA A 12 12.14 2.02 -2.68
CA ALA A 12 13.06 2.92 -3.39
C ALA A 12 14.12 2.17 -4.21
N ASP A 13 14.56 0.99 -3.75
CA ASP A 13 15.52 0.15 -4.48
C ASP A 13 14.88 -0.56 -5.70
N HIS A 14 13.56 -0.67 -5.73
CA HIS A 14 12.80 -1.35 -6.79
C HIS A 14 12.14 -0.38 -7.79
N LEU A 15 11.57 0.71 -7.29
CA LEU A 15 10.74 1.64 -8.04
C LEU A 15 11.60 2.66 -8.80
N LEU A 16 11.37 2.79 -10.11
CA LEU A 16 12.17 3.65 -10.99
C LEU A 16 11.36 4.87 -11.46
N PRO A 17 12.04 5.97 -11.86
CA PRO A 17 11.38 7.08 -12.54
C PRO A 17 10.57 6.63 -13.76
N GLY A 18 9.34 7.14 -13.89
CA GLY A 18 8.39 6.75 -14.93
C GLY A 18 7.49 5.57 -14.59
N ASN A 19 7.74 4.87 -13.48
CA ASN A 19 6.91 3.76 -13.02
C ASN A 19 5.52 4.22 -12.53
N ILE A 20 4.62 3.25 -12.40
CA ILE A 20 3.28 3.41 -11.82
C ILE A 20 3.24 2.72 -10.46
N ALA A 21 2.81 3.45 -9.44
CA ALA A 21 2.69 2.93 -8.08
C ALA A 21 1.29 3.12 -7.50
N ILE A 22 0.94 2.30 -6.51
CA ILE A 22 -0.29 2.42 -5.73
C ILE A 22 0.05 2.62 -4.25
N ASP A 23 -0.57 3.62 -3.63
CA ASP A 23 -0.71 3.73 -2.18
C ASP A 23 -2.14 3.33 -1.81
N ALA A 24 -2.31 2.12 -1.31
CA ALA A 24 -3.63 1.55 -1.04
C ALA A 24 -4.25 2.02 0.29
N THR A 25 -3.50 2.79 1.09
CA THR A 25 -3.86 3.27 2.43
C THR A 25 -3.28 4.66 2.66
N ALA A 26 -3.67 5.62 1.85
CA ALA A 26 -3.00 6.91 1.71
C ALA A 26 -2.89 7.71 3.03
N GLY A 27 -3.93 7.69 3.86
CA GLY A 27 -3.92 8.28 5.18
C GLY A 27 -3.40 9.71 5.22
N ASN A 28 -2.32 9.94 5.96
CA ASN A 28 -1.65 11.25 6.05
C ASN A 28 -0.78 11.60 4.82
N GLY A 29 -0.70 10.74 3.82
CA GLY A 29 -0.01 10.99 2.55
C GLY A 29 1.51 10.77 2.57
N HIS A 30 2.08 10.25 3.65
CA HIS A 30 3.54 10.06 3.73
C HIS A 30 4.07 9.12 2.65
N ASP A 31 3.42 7.98 2.43
CA ASP A 31 3.81 7.02 1.40
C ASP A 31 3.43 7.53 0.00
N THR A 32 2.28 8.20 -0.14
CA THR A 32 1.90 8.85 -1.41
C THR A 32 2.96 9.86 -1.87
N VAL A 33 3.41 10.76 -0.98
CA VAL A 33 4.44 11.77 -1.30
C VAL A 33 5.78 11.10 -1.61
N PHE A 34 6.17 10.08 -0.83
CA PHE A 34 7.37 9.30 -1.09
C PHE A 34 7.33 8.66 -2.49
N LEU A 35 6.23 7.97 -2.83
CA LEU A 35 6.05 7.32 -4.13
C LEU A 35 6.06 8.35 -5.27
N ALA A 36 5.35 9.48 -5.13
CA ALA A 36 5.29 10.53 -6.15
C ALA A 36 6.65 11.17 -6.44
N ASN A 37 7.50 11.30 -5.42
CA ASN A 37 8.88 11.76 -5.62
C ASN A 37 9.76 10.70 -6.29
N THR A 38 9.58 9.43 -5.94
CA THR A 38 10.37 8.31 -6.49
C THR A 38 10.05 8.06 -7.96
N VAL A 39 8.76 8.03 -8.34
CA VAL A 39 8.36 7.84 -9.75
C VAL A 39 8.66 9.06 -10.63
N GLY A 40 8.88 10.22 -10.04
CA GLY A 40 9.26 11.44 -10.76
C GLY A 40 8.16 11.99 -11.69
N PRO A 41 8.49 12.96 -12.56
CA PRO A 41 7.51 13.73 -13.35
C PRO A 41 6.82 12.90 -14.45
N HIS A 42 7.37 11.78 -14.83
CA HIS A 42 6.83 10.90 -15.87
C HIS A 42 6.13 9.66 -15.32
N GLY A 43 6.19 9.45 -14.01
CA GLY A 43 5.49 8.37 -13.32
C GLY A 43 4.12 8.78 -12.81
N LYS A 44 3.38 7.82 -12.27
CA LYS A 44 2.04 8.04 -11.73
C LYS A 44 1.85 7.27 -10.42
N VAL A 45 1.14 7.90 -9.49
CA VAL A 45 0.73 7.28 -8.22
C VAL A 45 -0.79 7.29 -8.12
N HIS A 46 -1.38 6.16 -7.74
CA HIS A 46 -2.80 6.02 -7.41
C HIS A 46 -2.92 5.89 -5.90
N ALA A 47 -3.51 6.89 -5.24
CA ALA A 47 -3.62 6.97 -3.78
C ALA A 47 -5.08 6.77 -3.34
N ILE A 48 -5.33 5.82 -2.46
CA ILE A 48 -6.68 5.41 -2.05
C ILE A 48 -6.81 5.56 -0.53
N ASP A 49 -7.88 6.20 -0.08
CA ASP A 49 -8.31 6.17 1.32
C ASP A 49 -9.83 6.27 1.41
N ILE A 50 -10.42 5.59 2.40
CA ILE A 50 -11.86 5.63 2.63
C ILE A 50 -12.30 6.93 3.32
N GLN A 51 -11.37 7.61 4.00
CA GLN A 51 -11.65 8.80 4.77
C GLN A 51 -11.55 10.07 3.91
N GLY A 52 -12.68 10.69 3.58
CA GLY A 52 -12.71 11.91 2.76
C GLY A 52 -11.83 13.04 3.32
N GLN A 53 -11.76 13.21 4.66
CA GLN A 53 -10.88 14.20 5.29
C GLN A 53 -9.38 13.91 5.08
N ALA A 54 -8.99 12.64 5.01
CA ALA A 54 -7.61 12.26 4.70
C ALA A 54 -7.29 12.65 3.25
N ILE A 55 -8.22 12.37 2.34
CA ILE A 55 -8.13 12.73 0.91
C ILE A 55 -7.99 14.25 0.73
N GLU A 56 -8.81 15.06 1.40
CA GLU A 56 -8.73 16.53 1.32
C GLU A 56 -7.36 17.05 1.80
N ARG A 57 -6.86 16.53 2.93
CA ARG A 57 -5.53 16.89 3.45
C ARG A 57 -4.41 16.46 2.51
N LEU A 58 -4.51 15.26 1.95
CA LEU A 58 -3.56 14.76 0.96
C LEU A 58 -3.52 15.68 -0.27
N GLN A 59 -4.66 16.05 -0.85
CA GLN A 59 -4.72 16.96 -2.00
C GLN A 59 -4.09 18.32 -1.70
N GLN A 60 -4.32 18.90 -0.50
CA GLN A 60 -3.66 20.12 -0.07
C GLN A 60 -2.14 19.96 0.02
N THR A 61 -1.66 18.87 0.60
CA THR A 61 -0.22 18.56 0.69
C THR A 61 0.41 18.40 -0.68
N LEU A 62 -0.24 17.67 -1.59
CA LEU A 62 0.23 17.47 -2.96
C LEU A 62 0.28 18.78 -3.75
N SER A 63 -0.69 19.66 -3.53
CA SER A 63 -0.69 21.01 -4.14
C SER A 63 0.48 21.86 -3.64
N GLN A 64 0.76 21.84 -2.33
CA GLN A 64 1.88 22.61 -1.75
C GLN A 64 3.26 22.10 -2.22
N LEU A 65 3.35 20.83 -2.60
CA LEU A 65 4.59 20.18 -3.04
C LEU A 65 4.72 20.06 -4.57
N ASP A 66 3.80 20.65 -5.34
CA ASP A 66 3.74 20.55 -6.82
C ASP A 66 3.70 19.10 -7.33
N LEU A 67 2.96 18.22 -6.63
CA LEU A 67 2.84 16.80 -6.94
C LEU A 67 1.47 16.37 -7.49
N LEU A 68 0.50 17.31 -7.62
CA LEU A 68 -0.87 17.00 -8.07
C LEU A 68 -0.92 16.26 -9.41
N GLU A 69 -0.08 16.65 -10.35
CA GLU A 69 -0.08 16.03 -11.68
C GLU A 69 0.42 14.58 -11.69
N ARG A 70 1.16 14.17 -10.63
CA ARG A 70 1.71 12.82 -10.49
C ARG A 70 0.77 11.88 -9.77
N VAL A 71 -0.26 12.38 -9.08
CA VAL A 71 -1.09 11.58 -8.17
C VAL A 71 -2.56 11.66 -8.54
N GLU A 72 -3.17 10.51 -8.77
CA GLU A 72 -4.62 10.33 -8.83
C GLU A 72 -5.11 9.89 -7.44
N VAL A 73 -6.09 10.61 -6.88
CA VAL A 73 -6.56 10.38 -5.51
C VAL A 73 -8.00 9.87 -5.53
N TYR A 74 -8.28 8.80 -4.76
CA TYR A 74 -9.58 8.13 -4.71
C TYR A 74 -10.12 8.11 -3.28
N ALA A 75 -11.29 8.70 -3.05
CA ALA A 75 -12.06 8.55 -1.83
C ALA A 75 -12.87 7.24 -1.92
N ALA A 76 -12.26 6.10 -1.59
CA ALA A 76 -12.85 4.77 -1.75
C ALA A 76 -12.29 3.77 -0.74
N ASP A 77 -13.03 2.70 -0.47
CA ASP A 77 -12.52 1.53 0.21
C ASP A 77 -11.44 0.86 -0.67
N HIS A 78 -10.28 0.56 -0.11
CA HIS A 78 -9.18 -0.11 -0.83
C HIS A 78 -9.60 -1.48 -1.39
N ALA A 79 -10.63 -2.10 -0.82
CA ALA A 79 -11.22 -3.33 -1.37
C ALA A 79 -11.72 -3.17 -2.82
N LEU A 80 -11.90 -1.92 -3.28
CA LEU A 80 -12.32 -1.58 -4.64
C LEU A 80 -11.15 -1.18 -5.55
N ILE A 81 -9.91 -1.41 -5.13
CA ILE A 81 -8.68 -0.96 -5.81
C ILE A 81 -8.67 -1.30 -7.30
N GLU A 82 -9.01 -2.53 -7.67
CA GLU A 82 -9.05 -2.96 -9.06
C GLU A 82 -10.08 -2.15 -9.86
N GLN A 83 -11.27 -1.91 -9.30
CA GLN A 83 -12.37 -1.21 -9.97
C GLN A 83 -12.09 0.29 -10.16
N VAL A 84 -11.42 0.93 -9.20
CA VAL A 84 -11.18 2.38 -9.26
C VAL A 84 -9.89 2.73 -9.97
N VAL A 85 -8.86 1.86 -9.92
CA VAL A 85 -7.54 2.12 -10.49
C VAL A 85 -7.44 1.59 -11.93
N ALA A 86 -7.88 0.36 -12.22
CA ALA A 86 -7.71 -0.27 -13.54
C ALA A 86 -8.20 0.61 -14.72
N PRO A 87 -9.35 1.32 -14.65
CA PRO A 87 -9.80 2.17 -15.75
C PRO A 87 -8.90 3.38 -16.04
N LYS A 88 -7.97 3.71 -15.13
CA LYS A 88 -7.05 4.85 -15.21
C LYS A 88 -5.62 4.44 -15.57
N LEU A 89 -5.34 3.15 -15.58
CA LEU A 89 -4.00 2.65 -15.88
C LEU A 89 -3.69 2.75 -17.39
N SER A 90 -2.52 3.27 -17.70
CA SER A 90 -1.93 3.22 -19.06
C SER A 90 -1.13 1.93 -19.29
N SER A 91 -0.68 1.30 -18.21
CA SER A 91 0.04 0.03 -18.18
C SER A 91 -0.15 -0.67 -16.85
N PHE A 92 0.51 -1.82 -16.65
CA PHE A 92 0.52 -2.50 -15.36
C PHE A 92 1.24 -1.67 -14.27
N VAL A 93 0.91 -1.97 -13.02
CA VAL A 93 1.49 -1.33 -11.82
C VAL A 93 2.85 -1.96 -11.51
N ASP A 94 3.83 -1.13 -11.19
CA ASP A 94 5.19 -1.56 -10.82
C ASP A 94 5.29 -1.88 -9.32
N CYS A 95 4.62 -1.08 -8.48
CA CYS A 95 4.67 -1.25 -7.03
C CYS A 95 3.34 -0.88 -6.36
N ALA A 96 2.98 -1.61 -5.28
CA ALA A 96 1.87 -1.25 -4.40
C ALA A 96 2.31 -1.25 -2.94
N MET A 97 1.85 -0.28 -2.14
CA MET A 97 2.12 -0.18 -0.70
C MET A 97 0.82 -0.23 0.10
N PHE A 98 0.86 -0.97 1.21
CA PHE A 98 -0.23 -1.08 2.19
C PHE A 98 0.31 -0.85 3.59
N ASN A 99 -0.32 0.06 4.34
CA ASN A 99 -0.14 0.25 5.78
C ASN A 99 -1.47 -0.07 6.48
N LEU A 100 -1.60 -1.30 6.98
CA LEU A 100 -2.85 -1.81 7.55
C LEU A 100 -3.01 -1.39 9.01
N GLY A 101 -4.20 -0.93 9.35
CA GLY A 101 -4.55 -0.48 10.68
C GLY A 101 -5.47 0.75 10.64
N TYR A 102 -5.32 1.63 11.59
CA TYR A 102 -6.06 2.89 11.67
C TYR A 102 -5.14 4.10 11.45
N LEU A 103 -5.71 5.18 10.93
CA LEU A 103 -4.98 6.43 10.74
C LEU A 103 -4.65 7.06 12.11
N PRO A 104 -3.37 7.32 12.43
CA PRO A 104 -2.99 8.00 13.67
C PRO A 104 -3.71 9.35 13.83
N HIS A 105 -4.18 9.63 15.05
CA HIS A 105 -4.91 10.87 15.41
C HIS A 105 -6.27 11.07 14.71
N SER A 106 -6.86 10.00 14.18
CA SER A 106 -8.18 9.98 13.54
C SER A 106 -9.15 9.07 14.32
N ASP A 107 -10.35 8.91 13.81
CA ASP A 107 -11.35 8.00 14.39
C ASP A 107 -10.87 6.55 14.27
N LYS A 108 -10.52 5.93 15.40
CA LYS A 108 -10.04 4.56 15.47
C LYS A 108 -11.11 3.50 15.13
N SER A 109 -12.37 3.90 15.01
CA SER A 109 -13.43 3.01 14.52
C SER A 109 -13.30 2.73 13.03
N ILE A 110 -12.60 3.64 12.30
CA ILE A 110 -12.27 3.45 10.89
C ILE A 110 -10.88 2.80 10.83
N THR A 111 -10.87 1.49 10.64
CA THR A 111 -9.66 0.67 10.54
C THR A 111 -9.81 -0.32 9.39
N THR A 112 -8.69 -0.80 8.86
CA THR A 112 -8.69 -1.89 7.88
C THR A 112 -9.18 -3.18 8.54
N HIS A 113 -9.74 -4.09 7.76
CA HIS A 113 -10.22 -5.38 8.25
C HIS A 113 -9.83 -6.49 7.28
N ARG A 114 -9.67 -7.69 7.80
CA ARG A 114 -9.30 -8.88 7.02
C ARG A 114 -10.05 -8.99 5.67
N ALA A 115 -11.38 -8.84 5.66
CA ALA A 115 -12.17 -9.05 4.46
C ALA A 115 -11.94 -7.98 3.37
N SER A 116 -11.78 -6.70 3.74
CA SER A 116 -11.47 -5.63 2.79
C SER A 116 -10.02 -5.70 2.34
N THR A 117 -9.11 -5.98 3.26
CA THR A 117 -7.67 -6.11 2.98
C THR A 117 -7.38 -7.26 2.01
N LEU A 118 -7.97 -8.44 2.19
CA LEU A 118 -7.74 -9.55 1.28
C LEU A 118 -8.24 -9.26 -0.14
N ARG A 119 -9.37 -8.56 -0.29
CA ARG A 119 -9.84 -8.09 -1.61
C ARG A 119 -8.90 -7.06 -2.22
N ALA A 120 -8.37 -6.16 -1.39
CA ALA A 120 -7.45 -5.13 -1.83
C ALA A 120 -6.09 -5.73 -2.27
N VAL A 121 -5.53 -6.64 -1.49
CA VAL A 121 -4.28 -7.35 -1.81
C VAL A 121 -4.43 -8.16 -3.09
N GLU A 122 -5.52 -8.92 -3.23
CA GLU A 122 -5.84 -9.66 -4.47
C GLU A 122 -6.00 -8.73 -5.67
N GLY A 123 -6.72 -7.61 -5.52
CA GLY A 123 -6.90 -6.63 -6.58
C GLY A 123 -5.57 -5.98 -6.99
N ALA A 124 -4.73 -5.57 -6.03
CA ALA A 124 -3.41 -5.04 -6.29
C ALA A 124 -2.50 -6.07 -7.01
N TYR A 125 -2.52 -7.33 -6.54
CA TYR A 125 -1.77 -8.41 -7.18
C TYR A 125 -2.13 -8.60 -8.67
N ARG A 126 -3.41 -8.50 -9.02
CA ARG A 126 -3.86 -8.57 -10.42
C ARG A 126 -3.35 -7.40 -11.25
N LEU A 127 -3.29 -6.22 -10.67
CA LEU A 127 -2.79 -5.01 -11.32
C LEU A 127 -1.26 -4.98 -11.47
N LEU A 128 -0.52 -5.69 -10.61
CA LEU A 128 0.94 -5.76 -10.68
C LEU A 128 1.41 -6.44 -11.96
N LYS A 129 2.42 -5.86 -12.60
CA LYS A 129 3.16 -6.51 -13.69
C LYS A 129 3.89 -7.78 -13.19
N PRO A 130 4.22 -8.72 -14.07
CA PRO A 130 5.26 -9.71 -13.77
C PRO A 130 6.55 -9.01 -13.30
N GLY A 131 7.16 -9.50 -12.21
CA GLY A 131 8.29 -8.86 -11.56
C GLY A 131 7.95 -7.59 -10.76
N GLY A 132 6.68 -7.22 -10.63
CA GLY A 132 6.23 -6.11 -9.77
C GLY A 132 6.30 -6.45 -8.29
N MET A 133 6.34 -5.43 -7.44
CA MET A 133 6.48 -5.56 -5.99
C MET A 133 5.26 -5.04 -5.24
N MET A 134 4.93 -5.68 -4.13
CA MET A 134 3.96 -5.16 -3.16
C MET A 134 4.54 -5.23 -1.75
N THR A 135 4.37 -4.18 -0.95
CA THR A 135 4.64 -4.22 0.49
C THR A 135 3.33 -4.18 1.27
N VAL A 136 3.23 -5.03 2.29
CA VAL A 136 2.09 -5.04 3.21
C VAL A 136 2.65 -4.95 4.63
N LEU A 137 2.38 -3.81 5.29
CA LEU A 137 2.74 -3.59 6.68
C LEU A 137 1.49 -3.71 7.55
N ALA A 138 1.44 -4.74 8.42
CA ALA A 138 0.31 -4.96 9.33
C ALA A 138 0.69 -4.67 10.78
N TYR A 139 -0.10 -3.82 11.43
CA TYR A 139 0.04 -3.50 12.86
C TYR A 139 -0.84 -4.46 13.67
N VAL A 140 -0.22 -5.45 14.31
CA VAL A 140 -0.93 -6.52 15.05
C VAL A 140 -1.33 -6.15 16.48
N GLY A 141 -0.96 -4.97 16.95
CA GLY A 141 -1.17 -4.50 18.33
C GLY A 141 -2.54 -3.89 18.63
N HIS A 142 -3.48 -3.88 17.67
CA HIS A 142 -4.84 -3.36 17.84
C HIS A 142 -5.91 -4.44 17.63
N PRO A 143 -7.16 -4.21 18.08
CA PRO A 143 -8.25 -5.16 17.83
C PRO A 143 -8.44 -5.44 16.34
N GLY A 144 -8.46 -6.72 15.95
CA GLY A 144 -8.58 -7.15 14.55
C GLY A 144 -7.26 -7.23 13.78
N GLY A 145 -6.19 -6.52 14.20
CA GLY A 145 -4.93 -6.49 13.44
C GLY A 145 -4.25 -7.84 13.31
N ARG A 146 -4.35 -8.69 14.35
CA ARG A 146 -3.81 -10.06 14.27
C ARG A 146 -4.59 -10.95 13.29
N ASP A 147 -5.92 -10.90 13.33
CA ASP A 147 -6.77 -11.63 12.37
C ASP A 147 -6.52 -11.17 10.93
N GLU A 148 -6.33 -9.88 10.72
CA GLU A 148 -5.98 -9.30 9.42
C GLU A 148 -4.62 -9.82 8.93
N ALA A 149 -3.60 -9.81 9.79
CA ALA A 149 -2.27 -10.33 9.48
C ALA A 149 -2.27 -11.85 9.18
N GLU A 150 -3.03 -12.64 9.93
CA GLU A 150 -3.25 -14.06 9.66
C GLU A 150 -3.93 -14.29 8.31
N GLY A 151 -4.90 -13.43 7.95
CA GLY A 151 -5.53 -13.46 6.64
C GLY A 151 -4.53 -13.22 5.51
N VAL A 152 -3.68 -12.20 5.63
CA VAL A 152 -2.62 -11.92 4.65
C VAL A 152 -1.65 -13.10 4.54
N SER A 153 -1.20 -13.69 5.67
CA SER A 153 -0.34 -14.88 5.65
C SER A 153 -0.97 -16.05 4.89
N ALA A 154 -2.24 -16.36 5.15
CA ALA A 154 -2.95 -17.44 4.46
C ALA A 154 -3.11 -17.16 2.96
N TRP A 155 -3.35 -15.89 2.58
CA TRP A 155 -3.40 -15.50 1.17
C TRP A 155 -2.04 -15.72 0.49
N LEU A 156 -0.95 -15.32 1.13
CA LEU A 156 0.42 -15.52 0.63
C LEU A 156 0.75 -17.00 0.45
N GLU A 157 0.38 -17.85 1.41
CA GLU A 157 0.56 -19.31 1.32
C GLU A 157 -0.21 -19.90 0.12
N SER A 158 -1.41 -19.41 -0.15
CA SER A 158 -2.22 -19.87 -1.30
C SER A 158 -1.68 -19.44 -2.67
N HIS A 159 -0.76 -18.47 -2.71
CA HIS A 159 -0.10 -17.95 -3.92
C HIS A 159 1.40 -18.24 -3.96
N ALA A 160 1.89 -19.18 -3.16
CA ALA A 160 3.32 -19.44 -2.99
C ALA A 160 4.06 -19.80 -4.29
N ASP A 161 3.37 -20.39 -5.27
CA ASP A 161 3.93 -20.73 -6.57
C ASP A 161 4.14 -19.50 -7.48
N ASP A 162 3.38 -18.43 -7.25
CA ASP A 162 3.36 -17.22 -8.07
C ASP A 162 4.16 -16.05 -7.46
N LEU A 163 4.58 -16.18 -6.19
CA LEU A 163 5.18 -15.11 -5.41
C LEU A 163 6.49 -15.52 -4.76
N ARG A 164 7.40 -14.57 -4.61
CA ARG A 164 8.48 -14.63 -3.63
C ARG A 164 8.21 -13.63 -2.52
N VAL A 165 8.27 -14.09 -1.27
CA VAL A 165 7.90 -13.31 -0.10
C VAL A 165 9.03 -13.28 0.92
N ASP A 166 9.44 -12.08 1.32
CA ASP A 166 10.28 -11.85 2.49
C ASP A 166 9.41 -11.29 3.62
N ARG A 167 9.58 -11.84 4.83
CA ARG A 167 8.84 -11.42 6.03
C ARG A 167 9.80 -10.81 7.04
N ILE A 168 9.55 -9.57 7.44
CA ILE A 168 10.35 -8.80 8.38
C ILE A 168 9.51 -8.51 9.62
N GLN A 169 9.98 -8.92 10.79
CA GLN A 169 9.35 -8.68 12.09
C GLN A 169 10.41 -8.67 13.18
N ASP A 170 10.18 -7.92 14.25
CA ASP A 170 10.98 -8.04 15.48
C ASP A 170 10.45 -9.23 16.30
N GLU A 171 11.14 -10.37 16.22
CA GLU A 171 10.75 -11.61 16.89
C GLU A 171 10.79 -11.50 18.42
N SER A 172 11.54 -10.51 18.96
CA SER A 172 11.59 -10.29 20.42
C SER A 172 10.32 -9.62 20.96
N ASN A 173 9.48 -9.06 20.08
CA ASN A 173 8.23 -8.37 20.43
C ASN A 173 7.03 -8.97 19.69
N PRO A 174 6.18 -9.77 20.35
CA PRO A 174 5.00 -10.38 19.71
C PRO A 174 3.94 -9.39 19.20
N GLN A 175 4.03 -8.12 19.59
CA GLN A 175 3.17 -7.04 19.10
C GLN A 175 3.85 -6.18 18.03
N SER A 176 5.06 -6.55 17.63
CA SER A 176 5.77 -5.88 16.54
C SER A 176 4.96 -5.97 15.25
N PRO A 177 4.90 -4.90 14.46
CA PRO A 177 4.34 -4.96 13.11
C PRO A 177 5.02 -6.05 12.28
N ILE A 178 4.29 -6.56 11.31
CA ILE A 178 4.80 -7.50 10.31
C ILE A 178 4.85 -6.78 8.97
N LEU A 179 6.01 -6.77 8.34
CA LEU A 179 6.19 -6.27 6.98
C LEU A 179 6.44 -7.46 6.04
N TRP A 180 5.58 -7.65 5.08
CA TRP A 180 5.82 -8.55 3.95
C TRP A 180 6.28 -7.73 2.73
N VAL A 181 7.34 -8.21 2.10
CA VAL A 181 7.82 -7.77 0.80
C VAL A 181 7.50 -8.88 -0.20
N ILE A 182 6.61 -8.58 -1.12
CA ILE A 182 5.98 -9.55 -2.00
C ILE A 182 6.38 -9.22 -3.42
N ASN A 183 7.09 -10.12 -4.08
CA ASN A 183 7.50 -9.98 -5.47
C ASN A 183 6.70 -10.98 -6.33
N LYS A 184 5.97 -10.46 -7.32
CA LYS A 184 5.27 -11.28 -8.30
C LYS A 184 6.29 -11.92 -9.24
N ASN A 185 6.23 -13.22 -9.44
CA ASN A 185 7.13 -13.91 -10.35
C ASN A 185 7.01 -13.36 -11.78
N PRO A 186 8.11 -13.39 -12.58
CA PRO A 186 8.13 -12.95 -13.96
C PRO A 186 7.16 -13.72 -14.87
#